data_5715a3ba0769bdf0802144b72bf23aa9
#
_entry.id   5715a3ba0769bdf0802144b72bf23aa9
#
_cell.length_a   1.000
_cell.length_b   1.000
_cell.length_c   1.000
_cell.angle_alpha   90.00
_cell.angle_beta   90.00
_cell.angle_gamma   90.00
#
_symmetry.space_group_name_H-M   'P 1'
#
loop_
_entity.id
_entity.type
_entity.pdbx_description
1 polymer ?
#
loop_
_entity_poly.entity_id
_entity_poly.type
_entity_poly.pdbx_seq_one_letter_code
_entity_poly.pdbx_strand_id
1 'polypeptide(L)'
;NEVNEKIDFIALVPYQVQNNLDLNPKKLEAIPNIIIGGGKLDFALQQSLKHHQVAAYSTFGMTETLSHIALQKIGAEENYTCLDGIRIEQSTRGTLIVHAPMLLEEKLETNDLIELVSPRQFKWLGRTDFAIESGGLKFIPEQVERKLEDKIRRRFIISSRPHPKLNNELVLL
;
A
#
# COMPACT_ATOMS: atom_id res chain seq x y z
N ASN A 1 11.34 -19.48 -20.95
CA ASN A 1 12.01 -20.54 -20.18
C ASN A 1 11.15 -20.81 -18.95
N GLU A 2 10.59 -22.02 -18.87
CA GLU A 2 9.91 -22.48 -17.66
C GLU A 2 10.97 -22.76 -16.60
N VAL A 3 10.88 -22.08 -15.46
CA VAL A 3 11.69 -22.41 -14.29
C VAL A 3 11.06 -23.65 -13.67
N ASN A 4 11.71 -24.78 -13.79
CA ASN A 4 11.28 -26.06 -13.18
C ASN A 4 11.79 -26.23 -11.73
N GLU A 5 12.43 -25.19 -11.18
CA GLU A 5 12.95 -25.21 -9.81
C GLU A 5 11.89 -24.73 -8.82
N LYS A 6 11.91 -25.30 -7.63
CA LYS A 6 11.06 -24.87 -6.52
C LYS A 6 11.48 -23.45 -6.10
N ILE A 7 10.53 -22.53 -6.10
CA ILE A 7 10.73 -21.15 -5.64
C ILE A 7 10.24 -21.07 -4.21
N ASP A 8 11.11 -20.73 -3.27
CA ASP A 8 10.77 -20.55 -1.86
C ASP A 8 10.45 -19.10 -1.48
N PHE A 9 10.91 -18.15 -2.29
CA PHE A 9 10.69 -16.72 -2.10
C PHE A 9 10.71 -15.97 -3.42
N ILE A 10 9.83 -14.97 -3.58
CA ILE A 10 9.83 -14.06 -4.73
C ILE A 10 9.37 -12.65 -4.35
N ALA A 11 9.97 -11.65 -4.97
CA ALA A 11 9.52 -10.26 -4.93
C ALA A 11 8.84 -9.88 -6.25
N LEU A 12 7.64 -9.31 -6.18
CA LEU A 12 6.84 -8.95 -7.35
C LEU A 12 6.29 -7.52 -7.20
N VAL A 13 5.95 -6.91 -8.33
CA VAL A 13 5.12 -5.70 -8.35
C VAL A 13 3.64 -6.07 -8.61
N PRO A 14 2.66 -5.22 -8.24
CA PRO A 14 1.23 -5.53 -8.40
C PRO A 14 0.85 -6.00 -9.81
N TYR A 15 1.41 -5.39 -10.85
CA TYR A 15 1.18 -5.78 -12.25
C TYR A 15 1.62 -7.23 -12.54
N GLN A 16 2.77 -7.64 -12.03
CA GLN A 16 3.26 -9.02 -12.21
C GLN A 16 2.37 -10.02 -11.47
N VAL A 17 1.90 -9.66 -10.28
CA VAL A 17 0.95 -10.49 -9.52
C VAL A 17 -0.34 -10.69 -10.32
N GLN A 18 -0.93 -9.59 -10.82
CA GLN A 18 -2.15 -9.66 -11.62
C GLN A 18 -1.98 -10.58 -12.83
N ASN A 19 -0.92 -10.38 -13.61
CA ASN A 19 -0.64 -11.22 -14.78
C ASN A 19 -0.50 -12.70 -14.44
N ASN A 20 0.16 -13.03 -13.32
CA ASN A 20 0.31 -14.44 -12.92
C ASN A 20 -1.02 -15.02 -12.45
N LEU A 21 -1.85 -14.27 -11.73
CA LEU A 21 -3.19 -14.71 -11.34
C LEU A 21 -4.07 -14.97 -12.56
N ASP A 22 -4.02 -14.11 -13.58
CA ASP A 22 -4.80 -14.25 -14.80
C ASP A 22 -4.35 -15.45 -15.67
N LEU A 23 -3.05 -15.71 -15.71
CA LEU A 23 -2.46 -16.77 -16.54
C LEU A 23 -2.46 -18.15 -15.85
N ASN A 24 -1.99 -18.21 -14.61
CA ASN A 24 -1.88 -19.45 -13.86
C ASN A 24 -1.71 -19.18 -12.34
N PRO A 25 -2.80 -19.01 -11.58
CA PRO A 25 -2.75 -18.72 -10.15
C PRO A 25 -2.01 -19.80 -9.34
N LYS A 26 -2.03 -21.07 -9.78
CA LYS A 26 -1.35 -22.17 -9.08
C LYS A 26 0.15 -21.97 -8.95
N LYS A 27 0.78 -21.21 -9.85
CA LYS A 27 2.20 -20.86 -9.73
C LYS A 27 2.46 -19.97 -8.51
N LEU A 28 1.58 -19.03 -8.20
CA LEU A 28 1.70 -18.20 -7.00
C LEU A 28 1.30 -18.95 -5.73
N GLU A 29 0.27 -19.78 -5.80
CA GLU A 29 -0.19 -20.62 -4.67
C GLU A 29 0.92 -21.57 -4.18
N ALA A 30 1.80 -22.00 -5.08
CA ALA A 30 2.91 -22.91 -4.77
C ALA A 30 4.10 -22.21 -4.08
N ILE A 31 4.16 -20.88 -4.07
CA ILE A 31 5.29 -20.13 -3.50
C ILE A 31 4.95 -19.74 -2.05
N PRO A 32 5.73 -20.20 -1.07
CA PRO A 32 5.38 -20.01 0.35
C PRO A 32 5.57 -18.58 0.85
N ASN A 33 6.40 -17.77 0.19
CA ASN A 33 6.71 -16.41 0.61
C ASN A 33 6.77 -15.47 -0.59
N ILE A 34 5.80 -14.57 -0.69
CA ILE A 34 5.75 -13.55 -1.74
C ILE A 34 5.72 -12.18 -1.08
N ILE A 35 6.63 -11.29 -1.45
CA ILE A 35 6.52 -9.87 -1.11
C ILE A 35 6.07 -9.08 -2.34
N ILE A 36 5.17 -8.11 -2.13
CA ILE A 36 4.61 -7.28 -3.20
C ILE A 36 4.86 -5.82 -2.85
N GLY A 37 5.59 -5.13 -3.72
CA GLY A 37 5.98 -3.74 -3.51
C GLY A 37 6.03 -2.94 -4.80
N GLY A 38 6.52 -1.70 -4.71
CA GLY A 38 6.67 -0.80 -5.86
C GLY A 38 5.37 -0.19 -6.39
N GLY A 39 4.26 -0.34 -5.67
CA GLY A 39 2.98 0.27 -6.00
C GLY A 39 1.87 -0.13 -5.04
N LYS A 40 0.76 0.62 -5.10
CA LYS A 40 -0.43 0.32 -4.30
C LYS A 40 -1.06 -1.00 -4.77
N LEU A 41 -1.36 -1.88 -3.82
CA LEU A 41 -2.25 -3.02 -4.04
C LEU A 41 -3.69 -2.54 -3.94
N ASP A 42 -4.41 -2.59 -5.06
CA ASP A 42 -5.85 -2.30 -5.04
C ASP A 42 -6.64 -3.41 -4.34
N PHE A 43 -7.85 -3.07 -3.91
CA PHE A 43 -8.72 -3.98 -3.18
C PHE A 43 -9.04 -5.25 -3.98
N ALA A 44 -9.31 -5.13 -5.29
CA ALA A 44 -9.63 -6.26 -6.15
C ALA A 44 -8.49 -7.28 -6.20
N LEU A 45 -7.24 -6.81 -6.33
CA LEU A 45 -6.07 -7.67 -6.33
C LEU A 45 -5.84 -8.34 -4.97
N GLN A 46 -6.06 -7.61 -3.86
CA GLN A 46 -6.00 -8.20 -2.52
C GLN A 46 -7.05 -9.30 -2.32
N GLN A 47 -8.29 -9.09 -2.79
CA GLN A 47 -9.35 -10.10 -2.74
C GLN A 47 -9.02 -11.32 -3.61
N SER A 48 -8.43 -11.12 -4.80
CA SER A 48 -7.97 -12.21 -5.65
C SER A 48 -6.88 -13.05 -4.98
N LEU A 49 -5.88 -12.41 -4.37
CA LEU A 49 -4.83 -13.11 -3.61
C LEU A 49 -5.41 -13.93 -2.45
N LYS A 50 -6.37 -13.34 -1.71
CA LYS A 50 -7.08 -14.03 -0.63
C LYS A 50 -7.90 -15.21 -1.14
N HIS A 51 -8.63 -15.04 -2.24
CA HIS A 51 -9.43 -16.10 -2.87
C HIS A 51 -8.57 -17.31 -3.27
N HIS A 52 -7.41 -17.04 -3.85
CA HIS A 52 -6.44 -18.05 -4.25
C HIS A 52 -5.53 -18.54 -3.10
N GLN A 53 -5.74 -18.07 -1.88
CA GLN A 53 -4.95 -18.44 -0.69
C GLN A 53 -3.43 -18.23 -0.87
N VAL A 54 -3.04 -17.24 -1.66
CA VAL A 54 -1.64 -16.91 -1.91
C VAL A 54 -1.00 -16.31 -0.65
N ALA A 55 0.10 -16.90 -0.18
CA ALA A 55 0.84 -16.39 0.97
C ALA A 55 1.68 -15.17 0.59
N ALA A 56 1.10 -13.98 0.68
CA ALA A 56 1.73 -12.74 0.24
C ALA A 56 1.72 -11.65 1.31
N TYR A 57 2.74 -10.80 1.24
CA TYR A 57 2.91 -9.62 2.08
C TYR A 57 3.02 -8.37 1.20
N SER A 58 2.26 -7.34 1.54
CA SER A 58 2.47 -5.99 1.01
C SER A 58 3.65 -5.35 1.72
N THR A 59 4.55 -4.72 0.98
CA THR A 59 5.69 -4.00 1.56
C THR A 59 5.41 -2.51 1.64
N PHE A 60 5.89 -1.88 2.70
CA PHE A 60 5.92 -0.42 2.84
C PHE A 60 7.36 0.05 2.96
N GLY A 61 7.76 0.99 2.12
CA GLY A 61 9.09 1.58 2.10
C GLY A 61 9.19 2.66 1.03
N MET A 62 10.31 3.35 1.01
CA MET A 62 10.58 4.48 0.13
C MET A 62 12.06 4.55 -0.21
N THR A 63 12.42 5.44 -1.13
CA THR A 63 13.83 5.62 -1.56
C THR A 63 14.72 6.00 -0.39
N GLU A 64 14.22 6.86 0.50
CA GLU A 64 14.95 7.35 1.68
C GLU A 64 15.28 6.25 2.68
N THR A 65 14.51 5.16 2.68
CA THR A 65 14.76 3.99 3.52
C THR A 65 15.46 2.85 2.77
N LEU A 66 15.97 3.11 1.57
CA LEU A 66 16.66 2.18 0.66
C LEU A 66 15.78 1.02 0.19
N SER A 67 14.88 0.53 1.01
CA SER A 67 13.98 -0.59 0.76
C SER A 67 12.77 -0.51 1.68
N HIS A 68 12.04 -1.62 1.81
CA HIS A 68 10.89 -1.72 2.69
C HIS A 68 11.30 -1.75 4.17
N ILE A 69 10.50 -1.09 5.00
CA ILE A 69 10.67 -0.99 6.46
C ILE A 69 9.54 -1.65 7.23
N ALA A 70 8.46 -2.01 6.55
CA ALA A 70 7.33 -2.68 7.17
C ALA A 70 6.63 -3.64 6.19
N LEU A 71 5.94 -4.63 6.74
CA LEU A 71 5.19 -5.65 6.03
C LEU A 71 3.77 -5.73 6.56
N GLN A 72 2.83 -6.05 5.66
CA GLN A 72 1.45 -6.36 5.98
C GLN A 72 1.07 -7.69 5.33
N LYS A 73 0.63 -8.66 6.11
CA LYS A 73 0.16 -9.94 5.58
C LYS A 73 -1.20 -9.75 4.92
N ILE A 74 -1.26 -9.98 3.61
CA ILE A 74 -2.47 -9.77 2.80
C ILE A 74 -3.56 -10.76 3.21
N GLY A 75 -4.76 -10.24 3.44
CA GLY A 75 -5.93 -11.04 3.81
C GLY A 75 -6.01 -11.49 5.27
N ALA A 76 -4.99 -11.23 6.08
CA ALA A 76 -4.97 -11.54 7.51
C ALA A 76 -4.77 -10.32 8.41
N GLU A 77 -4.08 -9.28 7.94
CA GLU A 77 -3.76 -8.10 8.72
C GLU A 77 -4.24 -6.83 8.03
N GLU A 78 -4.68 -5.84 8.81
CA GLU A 78 -5.00 -4.51 8.30
C GLU A 78 -3.85 -3.52 8.47
N ASN A 79 -2.90 -3.85 9.33
CA ASN A 79 -1.81 -2.97 9.73
C ASN A 79 -0.48 -3.44 9.14
N TYR A 80 0.39 -2.49 8.84
CA TYR A 80 1.79 -2.75 8.59
C TYR A 80 2.52 -2.95 9.92
N THR A 81 3.38 -3.98 9.98
CA THR A 81 4.29 -4.24 11.10
C THR A 81 5.71 -3.91 10.67
N CYS A 82 6.38 -3.05 11.42
CA CYS A 82 7.76 -2.64 11.14
C CYS A 82 8.74 -3.80 11.30
N LEU A 83 9.75 -3.84 10.43
CA LEU A 83 10.89 -4.73 10.56
C LEU A 83 11.70 -4.42 11.83
N ASP A 84 12.56 -5.35 12.24
CA ASP A 84 13.39 -5.17 13.42
C ASP A 84 14.34 -3.98 13.27
N GLY A 85 14.53 -3.24 14.36
CA GLY A 85 15.32 -2.02 14.37
C GLY A 85 14.58 -0.75 13.90
N ILE A 86 13.37 -0.88 13.37
CA ILE A 86 12.53 0.24 12.93
C ILE A 86 11.49 0.58 14.00
N ARG A 87 11.36 1.86 14.31
CA ARG A 87 10.28 2.43 15.13
C ARG A 87 9.61 3.56 14.39
N ILE A 88 8.38 3.85 14.76
CA ILE A 88 7.59 4.89 14.12
C ILE A 88 6.87 5.75 15.15
N GLU A 89 6.59 6.97 14.75
CA GLU A 89 5.76 7.93 15.47
C GLU A 89 4.75 8.56 14.47
N GLN A 90 3.70 9.15 15.01
CA GLN A 90 2.79 9.98 14.22
C GLN A 90 3.05 11.45 14.56
N SER A 91 3.22 12.27 13.53
CA SER A 91 3.39 13.72 13.69
C SER A 91 2.08 14.39 14.12
N THR A 92 2.15 15.66 14.51
CA THR A 92 0.97 16.48 14.79
C THR A 92 0.07 16.71 13.56
N ARG A 93 0.62 16.48 12.36
CA ARG A 93 -0.11 16.52 11.08
C ARG A 93 -0.74 15.17 10.71
N GLY A 94 -0.56 14.13 11.52
CA GLY A 94 -1.02 12.77 11.23
C GLY A 94 -0.11 11.99 10.29
N THR A 95 1.07 12.51 9.93
CA THR A 95 2.01 11.88 9.02
C THR A 95 2.96 10.94 9.76
N LEU A 96 3.52 9.96 9.03
CA LEU A 96 4.48 8.99 9.54
C LEU A 96 5.85 9.63 9.76
N ILE A 97 6.41 9.41 10.96
CA ILE A 97 7.82 9.67 11.29
C ILE A 97 8.51 8.31 11.48
N VAL A 98 9.61 8.10 10.76
CA VAL A 98 10.39 6.86 10.78
C VAL A 98 11.68 7.07 11.56
N HIS A 99 11.96 6.17 12.49
CA HIS A 99 13.21 6.03 13.21
C HIS A 99 13.89 4.74 12.78
N ALA A 100 14.95 4.86 12.01
CA ALA A 100 15.71 3.75 11.44
C ALA A 100 17.22 4.01 11.59
N PRO A 101 17.79 3.95 12.80
CA PRO A 101 19.18 4.38 13.06
C PRO A 101 20.23 3.60 12.28
N MET A 102 19.88 2.44 11.72
CA MET A 102 20.76 1.68 10.83
C MET A 102 20.76 2.19 9.39
N LEU A 103 19.78 3.02 9.00
CA LEU A 103 19.57 3.50 7.64
C LEU A 103 19.62 5.02 7.53
N LEU A 104 19.27 5.72 8.60
CA LEU A 104 19.09 7.18 8.63
C LEU A 104 19.91 7.77 9.76
N GLU A 105 20.59 8.89 9.49
CA GLU A 105 21.28 9.67 10.53
C GLU A 105 20.31 10.37 11.48
N GLU A 106 19.19 10.82 10.94
CA GLU A 106 18.10 11.49 11.68
C GLU A 106 16.75 10.81 11.39
N LYS A 107 15.73 11.16 12.19
CA LYS A 107 14.36 10.72 11.92
C LYS A 107 13.84 11.32 10.60
N LEU A 108 13.10 10.52 9.86
CA LEU A 108 12.48 10.90 8.60
C LEU A 108 10.99 11.17 8.79
N GLU A 109 10.54 12.41 8.62
CA GLU A 109 9.11 12.72 8.51
C GLU A 109 8.68 12.61 7.05
N THR A 110 7.62 11.84 6.80
CA THR A 110 7.11 11.56 5.45
C THR A 110 5.82 12.34 5.16
N ASN A 111 5.30 12.21 3.93
CA ASN A 111 3.98 12.68 3.55
C ASN A 111 2.89 11.60 3.65
N ASP A 112 3.22 10.44 4.19
CA ASP A 112 2.29 9.33 4.39
C ASP A 112 1.44 9.56 5.63
N LEU A 113 0.13 9.67 5.47
CA LEU A 113 -0.83 9.71 6.56
C LEU A 113 -1.00 8.31 7.13
N ILE A 114 -0.98 8.22 8.45
CA ILE A 114 -1.14 6.97 9.16
C ILE A 114 -2.11 7.10 10.35
N GLU A 115 -2.60 5.97 10.79
CA GLU A 115 -3.13 5.76 12.13
C GLU A 115 -2.12 4.91 12.90
N LEU A 116 -1.55 5.48 13.95
CA LEU A 116 -0.56 4.80 14.77
C LEU A 116 -1.25 3.79 15.69
N VAL A 117 -0.91 2.51 15.56
CA VAL A 117 -1.43 1.44 16.40
C VAL A 117 -0.48 1.15 17.58
N SER A 118 0.81 1.14 17.31
CA SER A 118 1.88 0.98 18.30
C SER A 118 3.18 1.57 17.76
N PRO A 119 4.27 1.67 18.55
CA PRO A 119 5.58 2.14 18.05
C PRO A 119 6.17 1.29 16.90
N ARG A 120 5.53 0.18 16.54
CA ARG A 120 5.95 -0.72 15.47
C ARG A 120 4.82 -1.11 14.50
N GLN A 121 3.60 -0.60 14.69
CA GLN A 121 2.45 -0.93 13.84
C GLN A 121 1.65 0.30 13.48
N PHE A 122 1.24 0.38 12.22
CA PHE A 122 0.43 1.47 11.71
C PHE A 122 -0.51 1.01 10.58
N LYS A 123 -1.61 1.72 10.44
CA LYS A 123 -2.49 1.66 9.28
C LYS A 123 -2.15 2.81 8.34
N TRP A 124 -1.83 2.50 7.11
CA TRP A 124 -1.58 3.52 6.09
C TRP A 124 -2.91 4.08 5.57
N LEU A 125 -3.02 5.41 5.50
CA LEU A 125 -4.29 6.10 5.16
C LEU A 125 -4.22 6.84 3.81
N GLY A 126 -3.04 6.98 3.21
CA GLY A 126 -2.81 7.71 1.96
C GLY A 126 -1.71 8.75 2.11
N ARG A 127 -1.61 9.67 1.13
CA ARG A 127 -0.54 10.67 1.11
C ARG A 127 -1.10 12.10 1.08
N THR A 128 -0.45 13.00 1.82
CA THR A 128 -0.86 14.41 1.90
C THR A 128 -0.57 15.19 0.62
N ASP A 129 0.46 14.80 -0.12
CA ASP A 129 0.86 15.43 -1.39
C ASP A 129 -0.10 15.12 -2.55
N PHE A 130 -0.93 14.09 -2.43
CA PHE A 130 -2.00 13.79 -3.40
C PHE A 130 -3.38 14.30 -2.96
N ALA A 131 -3.45 15.08 -1.89
CA ALA A 131 -4.72 15.64 -1.42
C ALA A 131 -5.39 16.50 -2.49
N ILE A 132 -6.67 16.25 -2.74
CA ILE A 132 -7.50 17.02 -3.65
C ILE A 132 -8.24 18.10 -2.86
N GLU A 133 -8.05 19.38 -3.22
CA GLU A 133 -8.80 20.47 -2.64
C GLU A 133 -10.06 20.75 -3.49
N SER A 134 -11.24 20.56 -2.89
CA SER A 134 -12.53 20.77 -3.52
C SER A 134 -13.47 21.52 -2.58
N GLY A 135 -13.94 22.68 -3.00
CA GLY A 135 -14.89 23.49 -2.22
C GLY A 135 -14.38 23.88 -0.82
N GLY A 136 -13.07 24.07 -0.66
CA GLY A 136 -12.44 24.39 0.64
C GLY A 136 -12.19 23.18 1.54
N LEU A 137 -12.51 21.98 1.09
CA LEU A 137 -12.22 20.73 1.81
C LEU A 137 -11.05 20.01 1.17
N LYS A 138 -10.25 19.31 1.98
CA LYS A 138 -9.17 18.42 1.53
C LYS A 138 -9.63 16.97 1.56
N PHE A 139 -9.50 16.29 0.43
CA PHE A 139 -9.82 14.89 0.27
C PHE A 139 -8.54 14.11 -0.03
N ILE A 140 -8.30 13.05 0.71
CA ILE A 140 -7.23 12.09 0.44
C ILE A 140 -7.82 11.01 -0.46
N PRO A 141 -7.38 10.86 -1.72
CA PRO A 141 -7.97 9.93 -2.69
C PRO A 141 -8.12 8.52 -2.14
N GLU A 142 -7.09 8.00 -1.48
CA GLU A 142 -7.06 6.65 -0.94
C GLU A 142 -8.11 6.42 0.16
N GLN A 143 -8.44 7.45 0.93
CA GLN A 143 -9.51 7.35 1.94
C GLN A 143 -10.90 7.34 1.31
N VAL A 144 -11.08 8.07 0.20
CA VAL A 144 -12.33 8.06 -0.58
C VAL A 144 -12.50 6.71 -1.27
N GLU A 145 -11.44 6.22 -1.92
CA GLU A 145 -11.40 4.90 -2.57
C GLU A 145 -11.79 3.80 -1.59
N ARG A 146 -11.18 3.76 -0.40
CA ARG A 146 -11.49 2.76 0.64
C ARG A 146 -12.97 2.75 1.05
N LYS A 147 -13.64 3.91 1.08
CA LYS A 147 -15.08 3.99 1.39
C LYS A 147 -15.98 3.47 0.26
N LEU A 148 -15.44 3.37 -0.94
CA LEU A 148 -16.16 2.94 -2.14
C LEU A 148 -15.84 1.50 -2.55
N GLU A 149 -14.79 0.89 -2.01
CA GLU A 149 -14.31 -0.45 -2.37
C GLU A 149 -15.42 -1.53 -2.29
N ASP A 150 -16.26 -1.49 -1.26
CA ASP A 150 -17.37 -2.43 -1.12
C ASP A 150 -18.53 -2.17 -2.10
N LYS A 151 -18.60 -0.99 -2.67
CA LYS A 151 -19.70 -0.54 -3.54
C LYS A 151 -19.38 -0.68 -5.03
N ILE A 152 -18.09 -0.63 -5.38
CA ILE A 152 -17.61 -0.66 -6.76
C ILE A 152 -16.79 -1.93 -6.97
N ARG A 153 -17.32 -2.84 -7.78
CA ARG A 153 -16.72 -4.17 -8.02
C ARG A 153 -15.59 -4.20 -9.06
N ARG A 154 -15.35 -3.11 -9.77
CA ARG A 154 -14.27 -2.98 -10.76
C ARG A 154 -13.19 -2.06 -10.25
N ARG A 155 -12.01 -2.15 -10.84
CA ARG A 155 -10.91 -1.21 -10.53
C ARG A 155 -11.35 0.22 -10.84
N PHE A 156 -11.00 1.10 -9.95
CA PHE A 156 -11.25 2.53 -10.08
C PHE A 156 -10.16 3.30 -9.32
N ILE A 157 -10.02 4.56 -9.64
CA ILE A 157 -9.20 5.53 -8.91
C ILE A 157 -9.99 6.81 -8.71
N ILE A 158 -9.74 7.49 -7.60
CA ILE A 158 -10.23 8.85 -7.37
C ILE A 158 -9.18 9.84 -7.87
N SER A 159 -9.61 10.74 -8.72
CA SER A 159 -8.81 11.82 -9.29
C SER A 159 -9.57 13.13 -9.17
N SER A 160 -9.07 14.18 -9.81
CA SER A 160 -9.73 15.48 -9.87
C SER A 160 -9.67 16.10 -11.25
N ARG A 161 -10.61 17.00 -11.52
CA ARG A 161 -10.56 17.89 -12.66
C ARG A 161 -10.91 19.32 -12.24
N PRO A 162 -10.44 20.36 -12.94
CA PRO A 162 -10.76 21.75 -12.63
C PRO A 162 -12.26 22.00 -12.64
N HIS A 163 -12.76 22.77 -11.65
CA HIS A 163 -14.16 23.14 -11.54
C HIS A 163 -14.31 24.63 -11.20
N PRO A 164 -15.14 25.43 -11.92
CA PRO A 164 -15.19 26.88 -11.80
C PRO A 164 -15.52 27.43 -10.40
N LYS A 165 -16.30 26.66 -9.60
CA LYS A 165 -16.75 27.08 -8.27
C LYS A 165 -16.05 26.34 -7.12
N LEU A 166 -15.51 25.15 -7.38
CA LEU A 166 -14.94 24.29 -6.34
C LEU A 166 -13.41 24.25 -6.36
N ASN A 167 -12.76 24.94 -7.32
CA ASN A 167 -11.37 24.79 -7.68
C ASN A 167 -11.12 23.43 -8.39
N ASN A 168 -11.41 22.34 -7.73
CA ASN A 168 -11.45 21.00 -8.32
C ASN A 168 -12.73 20.28 -7.91
N GLU A 169 -13.20 19.36 -8.75
CA GLU A 169 -14.19 18.36 -8.38
C GLU A 169 -13.55 16.97 -8.40
N LEU A 170 -14.00 16.10 -7.50
CA LEU A 170 -13.54 14.72 -7.49
C LEU A 170 -14.19 13.96 -8.65
N VAL A 171 -13.39 13.16 -9.33
CA VAL A 171 -13.84 12.29 -10.40
C VAL A 171 -13.42 10.85 -10.13
N LEU A 172 -14.27 9.92 -10.52
CA LEU A 172 -13.98 8.49 -10.46
C LEU A 172 -13.63 8.04 -11.89
N LEU A 173 -12.46 7.43 -12.04
CA LEU A 173 -11.94 6.91 -13.30
C LEU A 173 -11.91 5.38 -13.30
#